data_a2b21b253c5813b9217c2e49304a845a
#
_entry.id   a2b21b253c5813b9217c2e49304a845a
#
_cell.length_a   1.000
_cell.length_b   1.000
_cell.length_c   1.000
_cell.angle_alpha   90.00
_cell.angle_beta   90.00
_cell.angle_gamma   90.00
#
_symmetry.space_group_name_H-M   'P 1'
#
loop_
_entity.id
_entity.type
_entity.pdbx_description
1 polymer ?
#
loop_
_entity_poly.entity_id
_entity_poly.type
_entity_poly.pdbx_seq_one_letter_code
_entity_poly.pdbx_strand_id
1 'polypeptide(L)'
;VARILIAGESWMTTSTHVKGVDEFSVHSYVEGVGPLRDALTARGHDVVHLPAHLVPTRFPGDADALSAYDLVVLSDIGANSIQLSPQVFERFQPGEDRLAALRTWVGNGGALLMIGGYLSFSGFQARAAFRQTVLADVLPVEMLAEDDRVEAPAGVLPNVVDPGHAALGGAGAEWPALLGYNRVVAKGGAEVPVRVGGDPLVALAPFGSGRAGAFTSDCSPHWAPPAFCEEWPGYADLFDGLVRWLVRA
;
A
#
# COMPACT_ATOMS: atom_id res chain seq x y z
N VAL A 1 5.47 -19.31 4.85
CA VAL A 1 4.05 -18.96 4.83
C VAL A 1 3.83 -17.83 5.82
N ALA A 2 3.24 -16.72 5.36
CA ALA A 2 2.89 -15.57 6.20
C ALA A 2 1.38 -15.35 6.16
N ARG A 3 0.81 -14.86 7.26
CA ARG A 3 -0.57 -14.37 7.31
C ARG A 3 -0.58 -12.86 7.09
N ILE A 4 -1.24 -12.41 6.03
CA ILE A 4 -1.15 -11.06 5.51
C ILE A 4 -2.52 -10.39 5.57
N LEU A 5 -2.60 -9.22 6.22
CA LEU A 5 -3.75 -8.33 6.13
C LEU A 5 -3.51 -7.30 5.03
N ILE A 6 -4.34 -7.26 3.98
CA ILE A 6 -4.34 -6.20 2.99
C ILE A 6 -5.54 -5.30 3.26
N ALA A 7 -5.30 -4.05 3.67
CA ALA A 7 -6.33 -3.06 3.92
C ALA A 7 -6.37 -2.02 2.79
N GLY A 8 -7.55 -1.79 2.24
CA GLY A 8 -7.77 -0.87 1.13
C GLY A 8 -8.03 -1.58 -0.20
N GLU A 9 -7.48 -1.08 -1.29
CA GLU A 9 -7.53 -1.60 -2.66
C GLU A 9 -8.96 -1.95 -3.11
N SER A 10 -9.91 -1.10 -2.74
CA SER A 10 -11.30 -1.18 -3.15
C SER A 10 -11.97 0.18 -3.02
N TRP A 11 -12.95 0.46 -3.88
CA TRP A 11 -13.61 1.77 -3.90
C TRP A 11 -15.07 1.69 -4.35
N MET A 12 -15.81 2.73 -3.98
CA MET A 12 -17.17 2.98 -4.47
C MET A 12 -17.13 4.06 -5.54
N THR A 13 -17.74 3.81 -6.66
CA THR A 13 -17.94 4.80 -7.74
C THR A 13 -19.39 5.23 -7.78
N THR A 14 -19.62 6.55 -7.84
CA THR A 14 -20.93 7.12 -8.08
C THR A 14 -20.91 7.87 -9.40
N SER A 15 -21.79 7.47 -10.33
CA SER A 15 -21.98 8.13 -11.61
C SER A 15 -23.36 8.76 -11.65
N THR A 16 -23.44 10.06 -11.91
CA THR A 16 -24.70 10.79 -12.07
C THR A 16 -24.99 11.00 -13.55
N HIS A 17 -26.16 10.59 -13.99
CA HIS A 17 -26.65 10.75 -15.35
C HIS A 17 -27.72 11.83 -15.38
N VAL A 18 -27.47 12.88 -16.17
CA VAL A 18 -28.44 13.98 -16.38
C VAL A 18 -28.99 13.90 -17.81
N LYS A 19 -30.30 13.82 -17.96
CA LYS A 19 -30.99 13.72 -19.24
C LYS A 19 -32.14 14.77 -19.31
N GLY A 20 -31.77 15.98 -19.73
CA GLY A 20 -32.70 17.11 -19.66
C GLY A 20 -32.99 17.51 -18.22
N VAL A 21 -34.21 17.31 -17.76
CA VAL A 21 -34.63 17.60 -16.38
C VAL A 21 -34.59 16.36 -15.47
N ASP A 22 -34.35 15.18 -16.06
CA ASP A 22 -34.28 13.92 -15.32
C ASP A 22 -32.85 13.63 -14.90
N GLU A 23 -32.67 13.21 -13.65
CA GLU A 23 -31.38 12.85 -13.06
C GLU A 23 -31.52 11.54 -12.30
N PHE A 24 -30.51 10.67 -12.42
CA PHE A 24 -30.36 9.49 -11.58
C PHE A 24 -28.90 9.16 -11.33
N SER A 25 -28.60 8.58 -10.18
CA SER A 25 -27.26 8.13 -9.82
C SER A 25 -27.17 6.61 -9.77
N VAL A 26 -26.04 6.08 -10.23
CA VAL A 26 -25.68 4.66 -10.18
C VAL A 26 -24.45 4.53 -9.30
N HIS A 27 -24.46 3.53 -8.42
CA HIS A 27 -23.34 3.21 -7.56
C HIS A 27 -22.77 1.84 -7.94
N SER A 28 -21.44 1.73 -8.01
CA SER A 28 -20.75 0.46 -8.22
C SER A 28 -19.64 0.31 -7.19
N TYR A 29 -19.40 -0.93 -6.77
CA TYR A 29 -18.30 -1.33 -5.90
C TYR A 29 -17.27 -2.09 -6.73
N VAL A 30 -15.98 -1.78 -6.53
CA VAL A 30 -14.85 -2.41 -7.25
C VAL A 30 -13.79 -2.81 -6.24
N GLU A 31 -13.19 -3.99 -6.44
CA GLU A 31 -12.00 -4.47 -5.75
C GLU A 31 -10.84 -4.56 -6.73
N GLY A 32 -9.77 -3.80 -6.48
CA GLY A 32 -8.53 -3.85 -7.26
C GLY A 32 -7.54 -4.91 -6.77
N VAL A 33 -7.75 -5.46 -5.57
CA VAL A 33 -6.80 -6.35 -4.87
C VAL A 33 -6.51 -7.68 -5.58
N GLY A 34 -7.29 -8.05 -6.59
CA GLY A 34 -7.25 -9.35 -7.26
C GLY A 34 -5.84 -9.83 -7.62
N PRO A 35 -5.07 -9.08 -8.45
CA PRO A 35 -3.73 -9.49 -8.87
C PRO A 35 -2.80 -9.77 -7.69
N LEU A 36 -2.75 -8.88 -6.69
CA LEU A 36 -1.89 -9.04 -5.52
C LEU A 36 -2.31 -10.23 -4.65
N ARG A 37 -3.61 -10.33 -4.33
CA ARG A 37 -4.15 -11.43 -3.52
C ARG A 37 -3.86 -12.78 -4.17
N ASP A 38 -4.12 -12.91 -5.45
CA ASP A 38 -3.99 -14.17 -6.17
C ASP A 38 -2.51 -14.58 -6.33
N ALA A 39 -1.62 -13.61 -6.59
CA ALA A 39 -0.18 -13.84 -6.62
C ALA A 39 0.36 -14.33 -5.27
N LEU A 40 0.02 -13.68 -4.17
CA LEU A 40 0.46 -14.07 -2.82
C LEU A 40 -0.13 -15.41 -2.38
N THR A 41 -1.42 -15.65 -2.68
CA THR A 41 -2.07 -16.94 -2.38
C THR A 41 -1.43 -18.09 -3.16
N ALA A 42 -1.08 -17.87 -4.43
CA ALA A 42 -0.37 -18.86 -5.24
C ALA A 42 1.03 -19.21 -4.69
N ARG A 43 1.65 -18.28 -3.94
CA ARG A 43 2.92 -18.50 -3.21
C ARG A 43 2.73 -19.12 -1.83
N GLY A 44 1.49 -19.47 -1.46
CA GLY A 44 1.15 -20.19 -0.22
C GLY A 44 0.94 -19.29 1.00
N HIS A 45 0.80 -17.97 0.83
CA HIS A 45 0.46 -17.08 1.94
C HIS A 45 -1.04 -17.13 2.26
N ASP A 46 -1.38 -16.90 3.54
CA ASP A 46 -2.77 -16.69 4.00
C ASP A 46 -3.12 -15.22 3.90
N VAL A 47 -3.92 -14.85 2.90
CA VAL A 47 -4.24 -13.46 2.58
C VAL A 47 -5.65 -13.11 3.05
N VAL A 48 -5.75 -12.14 3.95
CA VAL A 48 -7.00 -11.55 4.43
C VAL A 48 -7.15 -10.17 3.78
N HIS A 49 -8.13 -9.98 2.92
CA HIS A 49 -8.47 -8.67 2.36
C HIS A 49 -9.50 -7.97 3.23
N LEU A 50 -9.20 -6.73 3.63
CA LEU A 50 -10.10 -5.82 4.32
C LEU A 50 -10.44 -4.65 3.40
N PRO A 51 -11.59 -4.70 2.71
CA PRO A 51 -12.03 -3.65 1.79
C PRO A 51 -12.12 -2.27 2.44
N ALA A 52 -11.82 -1.21 1.68
CA ALA A 52 -11.73 0.16 2.19
C ALA A 52 -12.94 0.61 3.02
N HIS A 53 -14.17 0.25 2.60
CA HIS A 53 -15.40 0.62 3.32
C HIS A 53 -15.59 -0.11 4.65
N LEU A 54 -14.88 -1.22 4.89
CA LEU A 54 -14.91 -1.96 6.16
C LEU A 54 -13.77 -1.56 7.11
N VAL A 55 -12.73 -0.90 6.62
CA VAL A 55 -11.57 -0.49 7.43
C VAL A 55 -11.99 0.33 8.65
N PRO A 56 -12.87 1.36 8.56
CA PRO A 56 -13.26 2.13 9.73
C PRO A 56 -13.84 1.30 10.88
N THR A 57 -14.49 0.17 10.55
CA THR A 57 -15.18 -0.68 11.54
C THR A 57 -14.40 -1.92 11.95
N ARG A 58 -13.51 -2.44 11.10
CA ARG A 58 -12.91 -3.77 11.26
C ARG A 58 -11.39 -3.80 11.31
N PHE A 59 -10.71 -2.68 11.05
CA PHE A 59 -9.26 -2.64 11.18
C PHE A 59 -8.86 -2.94 12.64
N PRO A 60 -7.82 -3.76 12.89
CA PRO A 60 -7.37 -4.10 14.23
C PRO A 60 -7.14 -2.86 15.09
N GLY A 61 -7.68 -2.85 16.30
CA GLY A 61 -7.69 -1.68 17.19
C GLY A 61 -6.40 -1.50 17.96
N ASP A 62 -5.70 -2.58 18.26
CA ASP A 62 -4.53 -2.63 19.13
C ASP A 62 -3.46 -3.59 18.62
N ALA A 63 -2.30 -3.61 19.28
CA ALA A 63 -1.18 -4.45 18.90
C ALA A 63 -1.46 -5.96 19.08
N ASP A 64 -2.33 -6.32 20.02
CA ASP A 64 -2.69 -7.72 20.27
C ASP A 64 -3.54 -8.26 19.11
N ALA A 65 -4.51 -7.49 18.64
CA ALA A 65 -5.30 -7.84 17.45
C ALA A 65 -4.44 -7.90 16.18
N LEU A 66 -3.43 -7.02 16.05
CA LEU A 66 -2.47 -7.05 14.95
C LEU A 66 -1.57 -8.29 15.00
N SER A 67 -1.33 -8.88 16.17
CA SER A 67 -0.48 -10.07 16.34
C SER A 67 -1.01 -11.32 15.63
N ALA A 68 -2.26 -11.30 15.18
CA ALA A 68 -2.84 -12.33 14.33
C ALA A 68 -2.24 -12.36 12.92
N TYR A 69 -1.44 -11.34 12.54
CA TYR A 69 -0.84 -11.20 11.22
C TYR A 69 0.69 -11.10 11.33
N ASP A 70 1.38 -11.51 10.27
CA ASP A 70 2.83 -11.35 10.11
C ASP A 70 3.15 -10.05 9.35
N LEU A 71 2.25 -9.63 8.45
CA LEU A 71 2.39 -8.43 7.62
C LEU A 71 1.05 -7.70 7.51
N VAL A 72 1.09 -6.39 7.64
CA VAL A 72 0.01 -5.48 7.25
C VAL A 72 0.42 -4.76 5.97
N VAL A 73 -0.43 -4.80 4.96
CA VAL A 73 -0.31 -4.06 3.71
C VAL A 73 -1.38 -2.97 3.71
N LEU A 74 -0.97 -1.72 3.50
CA LEU A 74 -1.87 -0.59 3.25
C LEU A 74 -1.76 -0.22 1.77
N SER A 75 -2.86 -0.35 1.01
CA SER A 75 -2.90 -0.08 -0.42
C SER A 75 -4.11 0.78 -0.77
N ASP A 76 -3.85 1.92 -1.40
CA ASP A 76 -4.85 2.91 -1.85
C ASP A 76 -5.94 3.19 -0.80
N ILE A 77 -5.53 3.47 0.44
CA ILE A 77 -6.39 3.82 1.55
C ILE A 77 -5.77 4.93 2.40
N GLY A 78 -6.55 5.99 2.67
CA GLY A 78 -6.08 7.13 3.45
C GLY A 78 -6.06 6.88 4.97
N ALA A 79 -5.21 7.61 5.67
CA ALA A 79 -5.03 7.52 7.12
C ALA A 79 -6.34 7.72 7.89
N ASN A 80 -7.22 8.59 7.41
CA ASN A 80 -8.51 8.86 8.04
C ASN A 80 -9.41 7.62 8.11
N SER A 81 -9.39 6.75 7.11
CA SER A 81 -10.17 5.51 7.11
C SER A 81 -9.73 4.55 8.22
N ILE A 82 -8.47 4.64 8.64
CA ILE A 82 -7.92 3.82 9.73
C ILE A 82 -8.18 4.49 11.08
N GLN A 83 -7.94 5.81 11.20
CA GLN A 83 -8.03 6.56 12.46
C GLN A 83 -9.45 6.85 12.90
N LEU A 84 -10.35 7.16 11.95
CA LEU A 84 -11.69 7.65 12.24
C LEU A 84 -12.69 6.49 12.29
N SER A 85 -12.62 5.69 13.35
CA SER A 85 -13.64 4.66 13.61
C SER A 85 -15.02 5.30 13.83
N PRO A 86 -16.13 4.55 13.67
CA PRO A 86 -17.48 5.06 13.96
C PRO A 86 -17.62 5.60 15.40
N GLN A 87 -16.88 5.05 16.36
CA GLN A 87 -16.84 5.57 17.72
C GLN A 87 -16.32 7.00 17.77
N VAL A 88 -15.25 7.29 17.01
CA VAL A 88 -14.63 8.63 16.96
C VAL A 88 -15.43 9.56 16.07
N PHE A 89 -15.78 9.15 14.85
CA PHE A 89 -16.31 10.04 13.82
C PHE A 89 -17.83 10.25 13.90
N GLU A 90 -18.59 9.20 14.32
CA GLU A 90 -20.06 9.26 14.39
C GLU A 90 -20.56 9.50 15.81
N ARG A 91 -19.89 8.91 16.82
CA ARG A 91 -20.33 9.00 18.23
C ARG A 91 -19.59 10.07 19.03
N PHE A 92 -18.57 10.71 18.43
CA PHE A 92 -17.77 11.76 19.04
C PHE A 92 -17.16 11.35 20.39
N GLN A 93 -16.72 10.10 20.50
CA GLN A 93 -16.12 9.53 21.70
C GLN A 93 -14.66 9.16 21.42
N PRO A 94 -13.77 9.23 22.43
CA PRO A 94 -12.44 8.68 22.31
C PRO A 94 -12.48 7.20 21.88
N GLY A 95 -11.57 6.81 20.97
CA GLY A 95 -11.42 5.47 20.47
C GLY A 95 -9.95 5.04 20.46
N GLU A 96 -9.69 3.87 19.89
CA GLU A 96 -8.36 3.32 19.74
C GLU A 96 -7.53 4.16 18.76
N ASP A 97 -6.27 4.43 19.11
CA ASP A 97 -5.29 4.99 18.18
C ASP A 97 -4.64 3.86 17.37
N ARG A 98 -5.30 3.47 16.29
CA ARG A 98 -4.93 2.34 15.44
C ARG A 98 -3.60 2.52 14.73
N LEU A 99 -3.23 3.76 14.38
CA LEU A 99 -1.93 4.04 13.78
C LEU A 99 -0.79 3.96 14.79
N ALA A 100 -1.01 4.41 16.02
CA ALA A 100 -0.06 4.21 17.11
C ALA A 100 0.08 2.72 17.48
N ALA A 101 -1.02 1.97 17.47
CA ALA A 101 -0.98 0.51 17.64
C ALA A 101 -0.18 -0.19 16.54
N LEU A 102 -0.39 0.19 15.28
CA LEU A 102 0.36 -0.34 14.14
C LEU A 102 1.86 -0.01 14.25
N ARG A 103 2.21 1.25 14.61
CA ARG A 103 3.61 1.64 14.84
C ARG A 103 4.25 0.80 15.95
N THR A 104 3.55 0.61 17.06
CA THR A 104 4.03 -0.18 18.20
C THR A 104 4.23 -1.64 17.81
N TRP A 105 3.27 -2.22 17.09
CA TRP A 105 3.34 -3.60 16.63
C TRP A 105 4.50 -3.82 15.67
N VAL A 106 4.73 -2.92 14.69
CA VAL A 106 5.91 -3.00 13.82
C VAL A 106 7.20 -2.88 14.63
N GLY A 107 7.27 -1.92 15.57
CA GLY A 107 8.44 -1.75 16.44
C GLY A 107 8.78 -2.98 17.26
N ASN A 108 7.79 -3.81 17.58
CA ASN A 108 7.93 -5.06 18.35
C ASN A 108 8.18 -6.31 17.48
N GLY A 109 8.32 -6.16 16.17
CA GLY A 109 8.69 -7.28 15.29
C GLY A 109 7.71 -7.57 14.15
N GLY A 110 6.57 -6.88 14.09
CA GLY A 110 5.65 -6.94 12.96
C GLY A 110 6.21 -6.33 11.68
N ALA A 111 5.49 -6.45 10.58
CA ALA A 111 5.91 -5.93 9.28
C ALA A 111 4.83 -5.06 8.64
N LEU A 112 5.27 -3.95 8.01
CA LEU A 112 4.39 -3.03 7.29
C LEU A 112 4.88 -2.84 5.86
N LEU A 113 3.96 -2.93 4.88
CA LEU A 113 4.19 -2.51 3.51
C LEU A 113 3.14 -1.46 3.14
N MET A 114 3.58 -0.29 2.67
CA MET A 114 2.69 0.66 2.01
C MET A 114 2.88 0.56 0.51
N ILE A 115 1.79 0.32 -0.19
CA ILE A 115 1.71 0.30 -1.66
C ILE A 115 1.08 1.62 -2.12
N GLY A 116 1.58 2.17 -3.20
CA GLY A 116 1.13 3.43 -3.79
C GLY A 116 -0.32 3.41 -4.27
N GLY A 117 -0.75 4.54 -4.77
CA GLY A 117 -2.10 4.80 -5.22
C GLY A 117 -2.53 6.23 -4.86
N TYR A 118 -3.74 6.61 -5.24
CA TYR A 118 -4.26 7.95 -5.01
C TYR A 118 -4.44 8.28 -3.53
N LEU A 119 -4.65 7.28 -2.68
CA LEU A 119 -4.82 7.45 -1.24
C LEU A 119 -3.73 6.75 -0.42
N SER A 120 -2.50 6.70 -0.95
CA SER A 120 -1.31 6.25 -0.22
C SER A 120 -0.34 7.41 -0.02
N PHE A 121 0.58 7.31 0.93
CA PHE A 121 1.58 8.33 1.25
C PHE A 121 0.95 9.70 1.53
N SER A 122 1.22 10.73 0.75
CA SER A 122 0.46 12.00 0.78
C SER A 122 -0.75 11.94 -0.15
N GLY A 123 -0.57 11.37 -1.33
CA GLY A 123 -1.62 11.04 -2.29
C GLY A 123 -2.23 12.24 -3.00
N PHE A 124 -3.35 11.97 -3.64
CA PHE A 124 -4.13 12.97 -4.39
C PHE A 124 -4.49 14.17 -3.52
N GLN A 125 -4.01 15.37 -3.89
CA GLN A 125 -4.21 16.60 -3.13
C GLN A 125 -3.81 16.48 -1.65
N ALA A 126 -2.79 15.65 -1.34
CA ALA A 126 -2.35 15.32 0.01
C ALA A 126 -3.45 14.72 0.93
N ARG A 127 -4.50 14.11 0.36
CA ARG A 127 -5.66 13.60 1.12
C ARG A 127 -5.41 12.27 1.84
N ALA A 128 -4.40 11.49 1.43
CA ALA A 128 -4.04 10.27 2.14
C ALA A 128 -3.53 10.54 3.55
N ALA A 129 -2.89 11.71 3.75
CA ALA A 129 -2.54 12.32 5.03
C ALA A 129 -1.59 11.51 5.93
N PHE A 130 -0.89 10.47 5.45
CA PHE A 130 0.02 9.67 6.27
C PHE A 130 1.23 10.46 6.76
N ARG A 131 1.66 11.48 6.01
CA ARG A 131 2.76 12.36 6.43
C ARG A 131 2.57 12.98 7.81
N GLN A 132 1.32 13.22 8.20
CA GLN A 132 0.96 13.86 9.47
C GLN A 132 0.73 12.86 10.60
N THR A 133 0.98 11.59 10.35
CA THR A 133 0.74 10.49 11.31
C THR A 133 2.04 9.88 11.82
N VAL A 134 1.94 9.08 12.87
CA VAL A 134 3.07 8.33 13.42
C VAL A 134 3.66 7.31 12.46
N LEU A 135 2.96 6.94 11.37
CA LEU A 135 3.49 6.06 10.33
C LEU A 135 4.56 6.76 9.47
N ALA A 136 4.62 8.10 9.48
CA ALA A 136 5.73 8.83 8.88
C ALA A 136 7.09 8.43 9.51
N ASP A 137 7.12 8.05 10.78
CA ASP A 137 8.35 7.55 11.42
C ASP A 137 8.70 6.12 10.97
N VAL A 138 7.68 5.28 10.74
CA VAL A 138 7.81 3.84 10.44
C VAL A 138 8.29 3.59 9.01
N LEU A 139 7.71 4.31 8.04
CA LEU A 139 8.00 4.10 6.63
C LEU A 139 9.44 4.45 6.27
N PRO A 140 10.08 3.73 5.33
CA PRO A 140 11.45 3.96 4.90
C PRO A 140 11.64 5.21 4.04
N VAL A 141 10.58 6.01 3.89
CA VAL A 141 10.53 7.18 3.01
C VAL A 141 9.98 8.40 3.74
N GLU A 142 10.41 9.58 3.32
CA GLU A 142 9.82 10.87 3.65
C GLU A 142 8.77 11.21 2.60
N MET A 143 7.58 11.53 3.05
CA MET A 143 6.44 11.90 2.21
C MET A 143 6.43 13.41 1.95
N LEU A 144 6.04 13.83 0.75
CA LEU A 144 5.90 15.25 0.40
C LEU A 144 4.76 15.91 1.19
N ALA A 145 4.77 17.22 1.30
CA ALA A 145 3.71 17.96 1.99
C ALA A 145 2.46 18.19 1.12
N GLU A 146 2.65 18.13 -0.18
CA GLU A 146 1.65 18.35 -1.24
C GLU A 146 1.23 17.06 -1.91
N ASP A 147 0.45 17.18 -3.00
CA ASP A 147 0.13 16.09 -3.93
C ASP A 147 1.42 15.45 -4.45
N ASP A 148 1.61 14.18 -4.19
CA ASP A 148 2.84 13.46 -4.51
C ASP A 148 2.73 12.55 -5.75
N ARG A 149 1.59 12.60 -6.45
CA ARG A 149 1.39 11.78 -7.64
C ARG A 149 2.29 12.21 -8.79
N VAL A 150 2.82 11.23 -9.48
CA VAL A 150 3.48 11.40 -10.78
C VAL A 150 2.71 10.55 -11.79
N GLU A 151 1.95 11.23 -12.66
CA GLU A 151 1.26 10.58 -13.77
C GLU A 151 2.24 10.41 -14.94
N ALA A 152 2.35 9.20 -15.46
CA ALA A 152 3.24 8.84 -16.56
C ALA A 152 2.46 8.16 -17.71
N PRO A 153 1.58 8.87 -18.42
CA PRO A 153 0.71 8.27 -19.44
C PRO A 153 1.46 7.65 -20.62
N ALA A 154 2.71 8.03 -20.84
CA ALA A 154 3.60 7.42 -21.85
C ALA A 154 4.31 6.17 -21.32
N GLY A 155 4.11 5.83 -20.04
CA GLY A 155 4.83 4.79 -19.34
C GLY A 155 6.18 5.26 -18.80
N VAL A 156 6.54 4.80 -17.60
CA VAL A 156 7.86 4.97 -17.01
C VAL A 156 8.43 3.61 -16.64
N LEU A 157 9.64 3.32 -17.06
CA LEU A 157 10.30 2.04 -16.79
C LEU A 157 10.95 2.06 -15.41
N PRO A 158 10.68 1.04 -14.57
CA PRO A 158 11.46 0.81 -13.36
C PRO A 158 12.93 0.57 -13.69
N ASN A 159 13.81 1.10 -12.84
CA ASN A 159 15.25 0.88 -12.90
C ASN A 159 15.67 0.02 -11.69
N VAL A 160 15.95 -1.26 -11.93
CA VAL A 160 16.44 -2.19 -10.91
C VAL A 160 17.92 -1.92 -10.69
N VAL A 161 18.26 -1.27 -9.58
CA VAL A 161 19.65 -0.90 -9.25
C VAL A 161 20.40 -1.98 -8.47
N ASP A 162 19.67 -2.88 -7.81
CA ASP A 162 20.21 -4.07 -7.15
C ASP A 162 19.36 -5.31 -7.47
N PRO A 163 19.59 -5.95 -8.63
CA PRO A 163 18.81 -7.13 -9.05
C PRO A 163 19.03 -8.36 -8.16
N GLY A 164 20.09 -8.39 -7.36
CA GLY A 164 20.39 -9.45 -6.39
C GLY A 164 19.74 -9.25 -5.02
N HIS A 165 19.05 -8.15 -4.79
CA HIS A 165 18.43 -7.86 -3.51
C HIS A 165 17.34 -8.90 -3.15
N ALA A 166 17.43 -9.48 -1.94
CA ALA A 166 16.56 -10.58 -1.51
C ALA A 166 15.05 -10.24 -1.56
N ALA A 167 14.70 -8.97 -1.33
CA ALA A 167 13.31 -8.52 -1.36
C ALA A 167 12.69 -8.49 -2.77
N LEU A 168 13.47 -8.67 -3.84
CA LEU A 168 12.95 -8.73 -5.22
C LEU A 168 12.53 -10.14 -5.64
N GLY A 169 12.78 -11.17 -4.81
CA GLY A 169 12.30 -12.53 -5.03
C GLY A 169 12.77 -13.21 -6.32
N GLY A 170 13.72 -12.62 -7.03
CA GLY A 170 14.15 -13.11 -8.34
C GLY A 170 13.33 -12.59 -9.52
N ALA A 171 12.57 -11.50 -9.35
CA ALA A 171 11.75 -10.87 -10.40
C ALA A 171 12.53 -10.38 -11.63
N GLY A 172 13.88 -10.48 -11.60
CA GLY A 172 14.74 -10.06 -12.71
C GLY A 172 14.98 -8.55 -12.74
N ALA A 173 15.71 -8.12 -13.77
CA ALA A 173 16.09 -6.71 -13.90
C ALA A 173 15.20 -5.93 -14.89
N GLU A 174 14.42 -6.61 -15.71
CA GLU A 174 13.55 -5.99 -16.71
C GLU A 174 12.10 -6.08 -16.26
N TRP A 175 11.51 -4.92 -15.96
CA TRP A 175 10.14 -4.79 -15.50
C TRP A 175 9.30 -4.01 -16.53
N PRO A 176 8.03 -4.35 -16.72
CA PRO A 176 7.13 -3.58 -17.54
C PRO A 176 6.97 -2.14 -17.06
N ALA A 177 6.58 -1.26 -17.96
CA ALA A 177 6.33 0.14 -17.64
C ALA A 177 5.16 0.31 -16.67
N LEU A 178 5.27 1.29 -15.79
CA LEU A 178 4.22 1.78 -14.91
C LEU A 178 3.62 3.07 -15.47
N LEU A 179 2.38 3.38 -15.13
CA LEU A 179 1.66 4.58 -15.58
C LEU A 179 1.69 5.73 -14.57
N GLY A 180 2.24 5.49 -13.39
CA GLY A 180 2.38 6.50 -12.34
C GLY A 180 2.96 5.93 -11.05
N TYR A 181 3.23 6.82 -10.11
CA TYR A 181 3.73 6.49 -8.78
C TYR A 181 3.59 7.68 -7.82
N ASN A 182 3.71 7.42 -6.51
CA ASN A 182 3.84 8.47 -5.50
C ASN A 182 5.31 8.87 -5.35
N ARG A 183 5.62 10.15 -5.52
CA ARG A 183 6.96 10.69 -5.30
C ARG A 183 7.26 10.79 -3.81
N VAL A 184 8.33 10.16 -3.41
CA VAL A 184 8.82 10.16 -2.03
C VAL A 184 10.34 10.29 -2.01
N VAL A 185 10.91 10.62 -0.86
CA VAL A 185 12.37 10.67 -0.66
C VAL A 185 12.79 9.53 0.26
N ALA A 186 13.79 8.74 -0.14
CA ALA A 186 14.30 7.68 0.73
C ALA A 186 14.94 8.28 1.99
N LYS A 187 14.63 7.72 3.15
CA LYS A 187 15.28 8.09 4.41
C LYS A 187 16.72 7.59 4.46
N GLY A 188 17.56 8.27 5.25
CA GLY A 188 18.93 7.80 5.51
C GLY A 188 18.93 6.39 6.07
N GLY A 189 19.69 5.48 5.45
CA GLY A 189 19.74 4.05 5.81
C GLY A 189 18.69 3.15 5.20
N ALA A 190 17.76 3.69 4.41
CA ALA A 190 16.83 2.86 3.64
C ALA A 190 17.53 2.20 2.45
N GLU A 191 17.25 0.92 2.24
CA GLU A 191 17.66 0.17 1.04
C GLU A 191 16.69 0.50 -0.10
N VAL A 192 17.21 0.88 -1.28
CA VAL A 192 16.39 1.25 -2.44
C VAL A 192 16.83 0.41 -3.64
N PRO A 193 16.41 -0.85 -3.73
CA PRO A 193 16.83 -1.74 -4.80
C PRO A 193 16.22 -1.40 -6.15
N VAL A 194 15.10 -0.65 -6.21
CA VAL A 194 14.45 -0.25 -7.46
C VAL A 194 14.04 1.22 -7.40
N ARG A 195 14.26 1.93 -8.50
CA ARG A 195 13.86 3.32 -8.71
C ARG A 195 12.91 3.48 -9.89
N VAL A 196 12.19 4.59 -9.91
CA VAL A 196 11.32 5.00 -11.01
C VAL A 196 11.45 6.51 -11.21
N GLY A 197 11.74 6.95 -12.43
CA GLY A 197 11.97 8.38 -12.69
C GLY A 197 13.06 9.05 -11.83
N GLY A 198 13.96 8.25 -11.21
CA GLY A 198 14.97 8.71 -10.26
C GLY A 198 14.54 8.65 -8.79
N ASP A 199 13.24 8.56 -8.51
CA ASP A 199 12.66 8.41 -7.16
C ASP A 199 12.67 6.94 -6.70
N PRO A 200 12.53 6.63 -5.40
CA PRO A 200 12.38 5.25 -4.94
C PRO A 200 11.08 4.61 -5.47
N LEU A 201 11.16 3.43 -6.09
CA LEU A 201 9.99 2.57 -6.35
C LEU A 201 9.82 1.54 -5.24
N VAL A 202 10.92 0.89 -4.85
CA VAL A 202 10.97 0.00 -3.68
C VAL A 202 11.94 0.63 -2.70
N ALA A 203 11.48 0.85 -1.48
CA ALA A 203 12.31 1.29 -0.36
C ALA A 203 12.01 0.42 0.87
N LEU A 204 13.06 0.05 1.60
CA LEU A 204 12.99 -0.92 2.69
C LEU A 204 13.87 -0.47 3.85
N ALA A 205 13.41 -0.65 5.09
CA ALA A 205 14.22 -0.38 6.28
C ALA A 205 13.76 -1.22 7.47
N PRO A 206 14.66 -1.50 8.43
CA PRO A 206 14.25 -1.95 9.76
C PRO A 206 13.55 -0.82 10.52
N PHE A 207 12.61 -1.19 11.40
CA PHE A 207 11.99 -0.28 12.36
C PHE A 207 11.82 -1.00 13.71
N GLY A 208 12.60 -0.61 14.70
CA GLY A 208 12.68 -1.34 15.97
C GLY A 208 13.13 -2.78 15.75
N SER A 209 12.32 -3.74 16.20
CA SER A 209 12.55 -5.17 15.95
C SER A 209 11.90 -5.67 14.66
N GLY A 210 11.02 -4.89 14.04
CA GLY A 210 10.32 -5.22 12.79
C GLY A 210 10.92 -4.56 11.56
N ARG A 211 10.15 -4.53 10.48
CA ARG A 211 10.57 -3.96 9.19
C ARG A 211 9.43 -3.23 8.50
N ALA A 212 9.78 -2.21 7.74
CA ALA A 212 8.83 -1.49 6.90
C ALA A 212 9.31 -1.39 5.46
N GLY A 213 8.37 -1.42 4.53
CA GLY A 213 8.58 -1.26 3.11
C GLY A 213 7.63 -0.25 2.48
N ALA A 214 8.06 0.28 1.37
CA ALA A 214 7.27 1.10 0.46
C ALA A 214 7.44 0.56 -0.96
N PHE A 215 6.34 0.32 -1.65
CA PHE A 215 6.26 0.15 -3.09
C PHE A 215 5.44 1.31 -3.62
N THR A 216 6.07 2.27 -4.29
CA THR A 216 5.47 3.58 -4.51
C THR A 216 4.54 3.68 -5.72
N SER A 217 4.43 2.63 -6.54
CA SER A 217 3.37 2.51 -7.55
C SER A 217 2.22 1.66 -7.03
N ASP A 218 1.24 1.42 -7.87
CA ASP A 218 0.07 0.62 -7.57
C ASP A 218 0.35 -0.89 -7.73
N CYS A 219 -0.48 -1.73 -7.13
CA CYS A 219 -0.43 -3.19 -7.29
C CYS A 219 -1.54 -3.73 -8.20
N SER A 220 -2.38 -2.88 -8.74
CA SER A 220 -3.55 -3.24 -9.54
C SER A 220 -3.70 -2.32 -10.77
N PRO A 221 -4.60 -2.67 -11.70
CA PRO A 221 -4.84 -1.85 -12.89
C PRO A 221 -5.32 -0.43 -12.55
N HIS A 222 -4.41 0.47 -12.62
CA HIS A 222 -4.44 1.91 -12.58
C HIS A 222 -3.04 2.39 -12.97
N TRP A 223 -2.09 2.55 -12.02
CA TRP A 223 -0.69 2.81 -12.33
C TRP A 223 0.10 1.55 -12.67
N ALA A 224 -0.34 0.37 -12.21
CA ALA A 224 0.21 -0.91 -12.63
C ALA A 224 -0.67 -1.50 -13.74
N PRO A 225 -0.33 -1.30 -15.04
CA PRO A 225 -1.16 -1.81 -16.13
C PRO A 225 -1.19 -3.35 -16.15
N PRO A 226 -2.14 -3.99 -16.85
CA PRO A 226 -2.21 -5.44 -16.97
C PRO A 226 -0.88 -6.09 -17.36
N ALA A 227 -0.10 -5.45 -18.23
CA ALA A 227 1.24 -5.90 -18.61
C ALA A 227 2.18 -6.04 -17.39
N PHE A 228 1.99 -5.25 -16.32
CA PHE A 228 2.77 -5.33 -15.09
C PHE A 228 2.15 -6.32 -14.09
N CYS A 229 0.86 -6.14 -13.74
CA CYS A 229 0.27 -6.86 -12.62
C CYS A 229 -0.41 -8.20 -12.98
N GLU A 230 -0.67 -8.46 -14.27
CA GLU A 230 -1.36 -9.69 -14.71
C GLU A 230 -0.52 -10.53 -15.67
N GLU A 231 0.27 -9.91 -16.56
CA GLU A 231 0.97 -10.61 -17.63
C GLU A 231 2.45 -10.88 -17.31
N TRP A 232 3.07 -10.06 -16.46
CA TRP A 232 4.48 -10.19 -16.12
C TRP A 232 4.71 -11.30 -15.08
N PRO A 233 5.46 -12.37 -15.42
CA PRO A 233 5.72 -13.48 -14.49
C PRO A 233 6.45 -13.06 -13.21
N GLY A 234 7.27 -11.99 -13.28
CA GLY A 234 8.02 -11.45 -12.15
C GLY A 234 7.17 -10.77 -11.08
N TYR A 235 5.89 -10.48 -11.34
CA TYR A 235 5.00 -9.83 -10.39
C TYR A 235 4.84 -10.64 -9.09
N ALA A 236 4.55 -11.94 -9.22
CA ALA A 236 4.40 -12.82 -8.07
C ALA A 236 5.72 -13.02 -7.32
N ASP A 237 6.86 -13.08 -8.04
CA ASP A 237 8.18 -13.18 -7.42
C ASP A 237 8.54 -11.93 -6.63
N LEU A 238 8.26 -10.75 -7.17
CA LEU A 238 8.47 -9.46 -6.51
C LEU A 238 7.71 -9.38 -5.19
N PHE A 239 6.40 -9.59 -5.22
CA PHE A 239 5.59 -9.41 -4.00
C PHE A 239 5.84 -10.53 -2.97
N ASP A 240 6.10 -11.76 -3.39
CA ASP A 240 6.56 -12.82 -2.48
C ASP A 240 7.92 -12.49 -1.85
N GLY A 241 8.85 -11.95 -2.63
CA GLY A 241 10.15 -11.50 -2.15
C GLY A 241 10.04 -10.38 -1.12
N LEU A 242 9.18 -9.37 -1.39
CA LEU A 242 8.89 -8.29 -0.44
C LEU A 242 8.32 -8.84 0.88
N VAL A 243 7.32 -9.75 0.80
CA VAL A 243 6.74 -10.40 1.98
C VAL A 243 7.82 -11.13 2.78
N ARG A 244 8.60 -12.01 2.13
CA ARG A 244 9.66 -12.79 2.82
C ARG A 244 10.71 -11.90 3.48
N TRP A 245 11.11 -10.84 2.80
CA TRP A 245 12.09 -9.92 3.37
C TRP A 245 11.52 -9.19 4.59
N LEU A 246 10.28 -8.72 4.50
CA LEU A 246 9.62 -7.97 5.56
C LEU A 246 9.37 -8.83 6.81
N VAL A 247 8.86 -10.05 6.65
CA VAL A 247 8.56 -10.96 7.77
C VAL A 247 9.77 -11.77 8.25
N ARG A 248 10.94 -11.60 7.64
CA ARG A 248 12.17 -12.33 7.98
C ARG A 248 12.02 -13.85 7.89
N ALA A 249 11.23 -14.33 6.94
CA ALA A 249 11.06 -15.76 6.70
C ALA A 249 12.23 -16.37 5.89
#